data_212183e9e49f714be2e486b7f5bbf5a2
#
_entry.id   212183e9e49f714be2e486b7f5bbf5a2
#
_cell.length_a   1.000
_cell.length_b   1.000
_cell.length_c   1.000
_cell.angle_alpha   90.00
_cell.angle_beta   90.00
_cell.angle_gamma   90.00
#
_symmetry.space_group_name_H-M   'P 1'
#
loop_
_entity.id
_entity.type
_entity.pdbx_description
1 polymer ?
#
loop_
_entity_poly.entity_id
_entity_poly.type
_entity_poly.pdbx_seq_one_letter_code
_entity_poly.pdbx_strand_id
1 'polypeptide(L)'
;METLNHECGVALIRLLKPLDYYKEKYGTTRYGAGKLYLMLEKQHNRGQEGAGVACVNLDVPPGEEYMFRERAEGKDAITEIFGRLDDSFNGQLFMGHLRYSTTGKRGLVYVHPFLRRNNWRARNLCLCGNFNMTNIDEVFDEMVSQGQSPRIYSDSYITLELMGHRLDMEVEKEYKEAVQSGLSGLDVTRYIDDHVKIENVLRTTLSGFDGGYVMCGLTGSGEM
;
A
#
# COMPACT_ATOMS: atom_id res chain seq x y z
N MET A 1 35.75 3.26 -9.59
CA MET A 1 34.60 3.90 -8.91
C MET A 1 33.40 3.03 -9.23
N GLU A 2 32.90 2.26 -8.27
CA GLU A 2 31.62 1.61 -8.44
C GLU A 2 30.55 2.69 -8.58
N THR A 3 29.85 2.69 -9.69
CA THR A 3 28.69 3.54 -9.90
C THR A 3 27.65 3.11 -8.86
N LEU A 4 27.32 3.99 -7.92
CA LEU A 4 26.20 3.82 -7.01
C LEU A 4 24.95 3.58 -7.87
N ASN A 5 24.47 2.35 -7.90
CA ASN A 5 23.18 2.05 -8.51
C ASN A 5 22.12 2.69 -7.65
N HIS A 6 21.41 3.67 -8.20
CA HIS A 6 20.25 4.25 -7.56
C HIS A 6 19.13 3.20 -7.55
N GLU A 7 18.45 3.08 -6.43
CA GLU A 7 17.33 2.16 -6.23
C GLU A 7 16.19 2.90 -5.54
N CYS A 8 14.97 2.37 -5.67
CA CYS A 8 13.82 2.91 -4.97
C CYS A 8 14.05 2.98 -3.47
N GLY A 9 13.53 4.04 -2.82
CA GLY A 9 13.48 4.16 -1.37
C GLY A 9 12.09 3.78 -0.87
N VAL A 10 12.01 3.10 0.27
CA VAL A 10 10.74 2.78 0.95
C VAL A 10 10.80 3.14 2.42
N ALA A 11 9.66 3.54 2.98
CA ALA A 11 9.52 3.83 4.40
C ALA A 11 8.15 3.33 4.87
N LEU A 12 8.12 2.68 6.03
CA LEU A 12 6.90 2.22 6.70
C LEU A 12 6.90 2.68 8.14
N ILE A 13 5.74 3.10 8.64
CA ILE A 13 5.56 3.49 10.04
C ILE A 13 4.24 2.90 10.54
N ARG A 14 4.29 2.23 11.68
CA ARG A 14 3.12 1.85 12.48
C ARG A 14 3.17 2.57 13.81
N LEU A 15 2.16 3.39 14.09
CA LEU A 15 1.99 4.01 15.40
C LEU A 15 1.31 3.00 16.33
N LEU A 16 1.95 2.71 17.47
CA LEU A 16 1.50 1.69 18.41
C LEU A 16 0.58 2.24 19.51
N LYS A 17 0.35 3.55 19.52
CA LYS A 17 -0.52 4.23 20.48
C LYS A 17 -1.63 4.98 19.75
N PRO A 18 -2.76 5.25 20.41
CA PRO A 18 -3.81 6.11 19.85
C PRO A 18 -3.26 7.48 19.46
N LEU A 19 -3.89 8.14 18.49
CA LEU A 19 -3.43 9.44 17.97
C LEU A 19 -3.41 10.51 19.07
N ASP A 20 -4.33 10.46 20.04
CA ASP A 20 -4.36 11.38 21.18
C ASP A 20 -3.09 11.33 22.04
N TYR A 21 -2.48 10.16 22.22
CA TYR A 21 -1.18 10.04 22.89
C TYR A 21 -0.11 10.88 22.21
N TYR A 22 -0.08 10.90 20.86
CA TYR A 22 0.91 11.67 20.11
C TYR A 22 0.60 13.18 20.19
N LYS A 23 -0.69 13.55 20.19
CA LYS A 23 -1.13 14.92 20.39
C LYS A 23 -0.72 15.46 21.75
N GLU A 24 -0.94 14.70 22.81
CA GLU A 24 -0.55 15.10 24.17
C GLU A 24 0.98 15.20 24.33
N LYS A 25 1.71 14.21 23.82
CA LYS A 25 3.16 14.12 24.01
C LYS A 25 3.97 15.01 23.07
N TYR A 26 3.53 15.20 21.84
CA TYR A 26 4.30 15.89 20.79
C TYR A 26 3.56 17.10 20.20
N GLY A 27 2.38 17.43 20.71
CA GLY A 27 1.60 18.58 20.27
C GLY A 27 0.87 18.41 18.93
N THR A 28 0.88 17.22 18.36
CA THR A 28 0.28 16.96 17.02
C THR A 28 -0.19 15.54 16.84
N THR A 29 -1.34 15.36 16.20
CA THR A 29 -1.80 14.05 15.70
C THR A 29 -1.06 13.62 14.42
N ARG A 30 -0.43 14.55 13.70
CA ARG A 30 0.34 14.31 12.46
C ARG A 30 1.77 13.81 12.70
N TYR A 31 2.06 13.28 13.88
CA TYR A 31 3.38 12.76 14.26
C TYR A 31 3.91 11.73 13.23
N GLY A 32 3.08 10.78 12.80
CA GLY A 32 3.45 9.75 11.83
C GLY A 32 3.82 10.35 10.46
N ALA A 33 3.01 11.29 9.95
CA ALA A 33 3.30 11.98 8.70
C ALA A 33 4.63 12.77 8.77
N GLY A 34 4.88 13.48 9.88
CA GLY A 34 6.14 14.18 10.10
C GLY A 34 7.36 13.23 10.14
N LYS A 35 7.22 12.04 10.74
CA LYS A 35 8.28 11.03 10.73
C LYS A 35 8.49 10.44 9.35
N LEU A 36 7.41 10.19 8.60
CA LEU A 36 7.50 9.71 7.23
C LEU A 36 8.26 10.71 6.34
N TYR A 37 7.95 12.02 6.45
CA TYR A 37 8.69 13.07 5.77
C TYR A 37 10.19 12.97 6.01
N LEU A 38 10.61 12.92 7.27
CA LEU A 38 12.03 12.84 7.64
C LEU A 38 12.70 11.56 7.11
N MET A 39 12.00 10.43 7.10
CA MET A 39 12.53 9.18 6.56
C MET A 39 12.74 9.26 5.04
N LEU A 40 11.80 9.86 4.31
CA LEU A 40 11.90 10.04 2.86
C LEU A 40 12.99 11.05 2.50
N GLU A 41 13.10 12.18 3.22
CA GLU A 41 14.18 13.16 3.03
C GLU A 41 15.58 12.52 3.24
N LYS A 42 15.73 11.64 4.24
CA LYS A 42 17.00 10.92 4.46
C LYS A 42 17.33 9.93 3.32
N GLN A 43 16.35 9.50 2.56
CA GLN A 43 16.48 8.59 1.43
C GLN A 43 16.40 9.30 0.07
N HIS A 44 16.30 10.64 0.03
CA HIS A 44 16.04 11.40 -1.19
C HIS A 44 16.99 11.07 -2.36
N ASN A 45 18.24 10.77 -2.06
CA ASN A 45 19.25 10.40 -3.08
C ASN A 45 18.98 9.05 -3.76
N ARG A 46 18.08 8.20 -3.20
CA ARG A 46 17.77 6.89 -3.78
C ARG A 46 16.80 6.98 -4.96
N GLY A 47 15.84 7.92 -4.94
CA GLY A 47 14.87 8.06 -6.01
C GLY A 47 14.41 9.50 -6.17
N GLN A 48 14.66 10.10 -7.35
CA GLN A 48 14.37 11.50 -7.65
C GLN A 48 13.40 11.69 -8.83
N GLU A 49 12.80 10.61 -9.32
CA GLU A 49 11.84 10.67 -10.44
C GLU A 49 10.40 10.86 -9.99
N GLY A 50 10.14 10.66 -8.71
CA GLY A 50 8.85 10.86 -8.10
C GLY A 50 8.80 10.29 -6.70
N ALA A 51 7.79 10.68 -5.96
CA ALA A 51 7.51 10.19 -4.62
C ALA A 51 6.01 9.91 -4.46
N GLY A 52 5.69 9.09 -3.48
CA GLY A 52 4.31 8.93 -3.06
C GLY A 52 4.21 8.44 -1.62
N VAL A 53 3.11 8.77 -1.02
CA VAL A 53 2.81 8.43 0.37
C VAL A 53 1.39 7.88 0.49
N ALA A 54 1.19 6.99 1.44
CA ALA A 54 -0.13 6.51 1.84
C ALA A 54 -0.26 6.52 3.36
N CYS A 55 -1.51 6.64 3.81
CA CYS A 55 -1.87 6.62 5.22
C CYS A 55 -3.15 5.81 5.41
N VAL A 56 -3.24 5.05 6.50
CA VAL A 56 -4.46 4.36 6.93
C VAL A 56 -4.81 4.80 8.34
N ASN A 57 -6.03 5.30 8.49
CA ASN A 57 -6.64 5.58 9.78
C ASN A 57 -7.54 4.40 10.19
N LEU A 58 -7.19 3.72 11.27
CA LEU A 58 -7.90 2.54 11.73
C LEU A 58 -9.16 2.86 12.56
N ASP A 59 -9.25 4.09 13.09
CA ASP A 59 -10.28 4.51 14.05
C ASP A 59 -11.39 5.34 13.38
N VAL A 60 -11.74 5.03 12.13
CA VAL A 60 -12.74 5.76 11.35
C VAL A 60 -14.04 4.96 11.25
N PRO A 61 -15.22 5.56 11.54
CA PRO A 61 -16.50 4.91 11.38
C PRO A 61 -16.87 4.72 9.89
N PRO A 62 -17.81 3.81 9.58
CA PRO A 62 -18.36 3.70 8.23
C PRO A 62 -18.95 5.04 7.75
N GLY A 63 -18.68 5.38 6.48
CA GLY A 63 -19.11 6.63 5.86
C GLY A 63 -18.00 7.69 5.77
N GLU A 64 -16.85 7.45 6.38
CA GLU A 64 -15.69 8.32 6.29
C GLU A 64 -14.52 7.64 5.55
N GLU A 65 -13.69 8.43 4.87
CA GLU A 65 -12.49 7.92 4.20
C GLU A 65 -11.41 7.58 5.24
N TYR A 66 -10.76 6.45 5.08
CA TYR A 66 -9.76 5.93 6.02
C TYR A 66 -8.42 5.57 5.36
N MET A 67 -8.35 5.55 4.04
CA MET A 67 -7.12 5.20 3.32
C MET A 67 -6.79 6.28 2.29
N PHE A 68 -5.73 7.01 2.55
CA PHE A 68 -5.31 8.18 1.78
C PHE A 68 -4.03 7.89 1.00
N ARG A 69 -3.89 8.51 -0.17
CA ARG A 69 -2.70 8.41 -1.00
C ARG A 69 -2.45 9.71 -1.73
N GLU A 70 -1.19 10.20 -1.68
CA GLU A 70 -0.69 11.30 -2.47
C GLU A 70 0.56 10.92 -3.24
N ARG A 71 0.73 11.48 -4.45
CA ARG A 71 1.87 11.21 -5.34
C ARG A 71 2.24 12.45 -6.13
N ALA A 72 3.54 12.58 -6.43
CA ALA A 72 4.07 13.61 -7.30
C ALA A 72 5.26 13.08 -8.12
N GLU A 73 5.57 13.77 -9.22
CA GLU A 73 6.69 13.45 -10.10
C GLU A 73 7.84 14.45 -9.89
N GLY A 74 9.04 14.00 -10.25
CA GLY A 74 10.23 14.85 -10.25
C GLY A 74 10.93 14.90 -8.89
N LYS A 75 12.04 15.65 -8.91
CA LYS A 75 12.96 15.74 -7.76
C LYS A 75 12.39 16.44 -6.53
N ASP A 76 11.42 17.32 -6.72
CA ASP A 76 10.79 18.09 -5.64
C ASP A 76 9.51 17.42 -5.11
N ALA A 77 9.23 16.18 -5.55
CA ALA A 77 8.00 15.44 -5.25
C ALA A 77 7.70 15.31 -3.75
N ILE A 78 8.72 15.12 -2.90
CA ILE A 78 8.53 15.03 -1.44
C ILE A 78 7.96 16.35 -0.91
N THR A 79 8.61 17.46 -1.23
CA THR A 79 8.20 18.80 -0.80
C THR A 79 6.80 19.15 -1.32
N GLU A 80 6.52 18.83 -2.58
CA GLU A 80 5.21 19.04 -3.19
C GLU A 80 4.11 18.27 -2.47
N ILE A 81 4.32 16.98 -2.21
CA ILE A 81 3.34 16.14 -1.50
C ILE A 81 3.09 16.71 -0.11
N PHE A 82 4.13 16.86 0.71
CA PHE A 82 3.96 17.27 2.11
C PHE A 82 3.47 18.71 2.26
N GLY A 83 3.68 19.57 1.26
CA GLY A 83 3.14 20.92 1.21
C GLY A 83 1.62 20.99 0.98
N ARG A 84 1.02 19.95 0.40
CA ARG A 84 -0.43 19.85 0.14
C ARG A 84 -1.20 18.88 1.03
N LEU A 85 -0.50 18.08 1.88
CA LEU A 85 -1.18 17.24 2.84
C LEU A 85 -1.93 18.08 3.86
N ASP A 86 -3.21 17.83 4.00
CA ASP A 86 -4.08 18.40 5.01
C ASP A 86 -4.25 17.49 6.25
N ASP A 87 -5.15 17.85 7.16
CA ASP A 87 -5.37 17.10 8.40
C ASP A 87 -6.07 15.75 8.17
N SER A 88 -6.62 15.50 6.99
CA SER A 88 -7.20 14.20 6.63
C SER A 88 -6.12 13.13 6.49
N PHE A 89 -4.89 13.52 6.13
CA PHE A 89 -3.75 12.60 6.02
C PHE A 89 -3.19 12.28 7.42
N ASN A 90 -4.00 11.60 8.21
CA ASN A 90 -3.75 11.26 9.60
C ASN A 90 -4.20 9.82 9.87
N GLY A 91 -3.41 9.05 10.62
CA GLY A 91 -3.73 7.66 10.90
C GLY A 91 -2.63 6.97 11.69
N GLN A 92 -2.76 5.64 11.79
CA GLN A 92 -1.81 4.80 12.53
C GLN A 92 -0.76 4.15 11.62
N LEU A 93 -1.08 3.97 10.33
CA LEU A 93 -0.16 3.33 9.37
C LEU A 93 0.23 4.33 8.30
N PHE A 94 1.51 4.34 7.95
CA PHE A 94 2.05 5.18 6.90
C PHE A 94 3.01 4.40 6.02
N MET A 95 2.97 4.69 4.73
CA MET A 95 3.86 4.16 3.71
C MET A 95 4.40 5.31 2.87
N GLY A 96 5.68 5.25 2.52
CA GLY A 96 6.31 6.18 1.59
C GLY A 96 7.20 5.45 0.61
N HIS A 97 7.26 5.96 -0.61
CA HIS A 97 8.07 5.42 -1.71
C HIS A 97 8.75 6.55 -2.48
N LEU A 98 10.02 6.36 -2.78
CA LEU A 98 10.82 7.21 -3.67
C LEU A 98 11.13 6.41 -4.92
N ARG A 99 10.73 6.95 -6.06
CA ARG A 99 10.86 6.26 -7.33
C ARG A 99 12.22 6.51 -7.98
N TYR A 100 12.85 5.42 -8.39
CA TYR A 100 13.90 5.38 -9.39
C TYR A 100 13.45 4.44 -10.53
N SER A 101 13.45 4.92 -11.78
CA SER A 101 13.00 4.11 -12.92
C SER A 101 14.18 3.49 -13.63
N THR A 102 14.18 2.17 -13.68
CA THR A 102 15.15 1.38 -14.48
C THR A 102 14.67 1.16 -15.91
N THR A 103 13.36 1.26 -16.16
CA THR A 103 12.72 0.88 -17.44
C THR A 103 12.35 2.07 -18.34
N GLY A 104 12.65 3.31 -17.89
CA GLY A 104 12.35 4.52 -18.67
C GLY A 104 10.85 4.89 -18.77
N LYS A 105 9.93 4.10 -18.20
CA LYS A 105 8.51 4.46 -18.14
C LYS A 105 8.32 5.65 -17.20
N ARG A 106 7.68 6.73 -17.69
CA ARG A 106 7.48 7.99 -16.97
C ARG A 106 5.99 8.26 -16.77
N GLY A 107 5.66 9.18 -15.89
CA GLY A 107 4.32 9.63 -15.61
C GLY A 107 3.81 9.19 -14.25
N LEU A 108 2.92 10.00 -13.68
CA LEU A 108 2.31 9.79 -12.36
C LEU A 108 1.64 8.42 -12.23
N VAL A 109 1.22 7.84 -13.34
CA VAL A 109 0.60 6.51 -13.40
C VAL A 109 1.54 5.39 -12.92
N TYR A 110 2.86 5.60 -12.98
CA TYR A 110 3.88 4.65 -12.53
C TYR A 110 4.49 5.00 -11.16
N VAL A 111 4.07 6.09 -10.54
CA VAL A 111 4.57 6.46 -9.21
C VAL A 111 3.82 5.68 -8.14
N HIS A 112 4.56 4.98 -7.29
CA HIS A 112 4.02 4.28 -6.12
C HIS A 112 3.68 5.25 -4.97
N PRO A 113 2.85 4.83 -3.98
CA PRO A 113 2.18 3.54 -3.92
C PRO A 113 0.96 3.45 -4.84
N PHE A 114 0.66 2.23 -5.28
CA PHE A 114 -0.61 1.92 -5.93
C PHE A 114 -1.67 1.61 -4.87
N LEU A 115 -2.92 1.94 -5.17
CA LEU A 115 -4.05 1.75 -4.26
C LEU A 115 -5.20 1.08 -4.99
N ARG A 116 -5.59 -0.09 -4.49
CA ARG A 116 -6.79 -0.81 -4.86
C ARG A 116 -7.87 -0.53 -3.83
N ARG A 117 -9.03 -0.05 -4.28
CA ARG A 117 -10.15 0.34 -3.42
C ARG A 117 -11.32 -0.63 -3.57
N ASN A 118 -11.97 -0.90 -2.45
CA ASN A 118 -13.17 -1.72 -2.35
C ASN A 118 -14.04 -1.18 -1.22
N ASN A 119 -15.37 -1.44 -1.27
CA ASN A 119 -16.29 -1.10 -0.16
C ASN A 119 -16.06 -1.93 1.11
N TRP A 120 -15.44 -3.09 0.98
CA TRP A 120 -15.02 -3.90 2.12
C TRP A 120 -13.65 -3.43 2.59
N ARG A 121 -13.57 -3.01 3.85
CA ARG A 121 -12.35 -2.46 4.43
C ARG A 121 -11.15 -3.39 4.24
N ALA A 122 -11.31 -4.68 4.59
CA ALA A 122 -10.26 -5.68 4.48
C ALA A 122 -9.83 -5.99 3.03
N ARG A 123 -10.61 -5.62 2.01
CA ARG A 123 -10.26 -5.78 0.58
C ARG A 123 -9.46 -4.61 0.00
N ASN A 124 -9.24 -3.56 0.78
CA ASN A 124 -8.40 -2.44 0.33
C ASN A 124 -6.92 -2.78 0.52
N LEU A 125 -6.14 -2.52 -0.51
CA LEU A 125 -4.71 -2.80 -0.53
C LEU A 125 -3.95 -1.63 -1.14
N CYS A 126 -2.92 -1.16 -0.44
CA CYS A 126 -1.95 -0.21 -0.92
C CYS A 126 -0.59 -0.90 -1.04
N LEU A 127 0.10 -0.78 -2.17
CA LEU A 127 1.34 -1.49 -2.48
C LEU A 127 2.39 -0.55 -3.05
N CYS A 128 3.61 -0.68 -2.57
CA CYS A 128 4.80 -0.09 -3.19
C CYS A 128 5.99 -1.07 -3.14
N GLY A 129 7.01 -0.79 -3.92
CA GLY A 129 8.21 -1.61 -3.89
C GLY A 129 9.13 -1.38 -5.09
N ASN A 130 10.14 -2.20 -5.15
CA ASN A 130 11.01 -2.34 -6.31
C ASN A 130 10.80 -3.73 -6.91
N PHE A 131 10.45 -3.79 -8.20
CA PHE A 131 10.07 -5.02 -8.88
C PHE A 131 10.92 -5.19 -10.13
N ASN A 132 11.45 -6.39 -10.34
CA ASN A 132 12.11 -6.84 -11.54
C ASN A 132 11.74 -8.32 -11.76
N MET A 133 10.50 -8.53 -12.21
CA MET A 133 9.94 -9.86 -12.42
C MET A 133 10.29 -10.36 -13.81
N THR A 134 10.79 -11.58 -13.90
CA THR A 134 11.21 -12.22 -15.16
C THR A 134 10.04 -12.88 -15.89
N ASN A 135 8.97 -13.23 -15.16
CA ASN A 135 7.78 -13.90 -15.69
C ASN A 135 6.50 -13.07 -15.63
N ILE A 136 6.61 -11.74 -15.71
CA ILE A 136 5.43 -10.87 -15.58
C ILE A 136 4.41 -11.07 -16.72
N ASP A 137 4.87 -11.42 -17.91
CA ASP A 137 4.01 -11.71 -19.06
C ASP A 137 3.13 -12.94 -18.78
N GLU A 138 3.70 -14.00 -18.23
CA GLU A 138 2.99 -15.23 -17.85
C GLU A 138 1.94 -14.95 -16.76
N VAL A 139 2.30 -14.15 -15.74
CA VAL A 139 1.37 -13.75 -14.68
C VAL A 139 0.22 -12.91 -15.24
N PHE A 140 0.51 -11.99 -16.16
CA PHE A 140 -0.50 -11.17 -16.82
C PHE A 140 -1.46 -12.03 -17.65
N ASP A 141 -0.92 -12.94 -18.47
CA ASP A 141 -1.71 -13.83 -19.33
C ASP A 141 -2.60 -14.78 -18.49
N GLU A 142 -2.09 -15.29 -17.36
CA GLU A 142 -2.88 -16.06 -16.41
C GLU A 142 -4.07 -15.25 -15.88
N MET A 143 -3.85 -14.01 -15.44
CA MET A 143 -4.92 -13.15 -14.96
C MET A 143 -5.97 -12.87 -16.03
N VAL A 144 -5.55 -12.61 -17.26
CA VAL A 144 -6.45 -12.39 -18.41
C VAL A 144 -7.25 -13.65 -18.73
N SER A 145 -6.64 -14.83 -18.67
CA SER A 145 -7.31 -16.12 -18.90
C SER A 145 -8.40 -16.40 -17.85
N GLN A 146 -8.24 -15.85 -16.64
CA GLN A 146 -9.23 -15.92 -15.56
C GLN A 146 -10.31 -14.82 -15.65
N GLY A 147 -10.31 -14.01 -16.73
CA GLY A 147 -11.29 -12.96 -16.97
C GLY A 147 -10.97 -11.60 -16.32
N GLN A 148 -9.78 -11.43 -15.78
CA GLN A 148 -9.34 -10.15 -15.25
C GLN A 148 -8.81 -9.23 -16.36
N SER A 149 -8.87 -7.92 -16.14
CA SER A 149 -8.38 -6.92 -17.10
C SER A 149 -7.56 -5.84 -16.38
N PRO A 150 -6.28 -6.11 -16.05
CA PRO A 150 -5.41 -5.13 -15.42
C PRO A 150 -5.23 -3.89 -16.32
N ARG A 151 -5.41 -2.69 -15.74
CA ARG A 151 -5.45 -1.43 -16.51
C ARG A 151 -4.07 -0.87 -16.86
N ILE A 152 -3.03 -1.31 -16.17
CA ILE A 152 -1.66 -0.82 -16.34
C ILE A 152 -0.74 -2.03 -16.46
N TYR A 153 0.01 -2.09 -17.55
CA TYR A 153 1.00 -3.13 -17.76
C TYR A 153 2.33 -2.71 -17.10
N SER A 154 2.47 -3.10 -15.84
CA SER A 154 3.72 -2.99 -15.08
C SER A 154 3.74 -4.03 -13.96
N ASP A 155 4.91 -4.53 -13.61
CA ASP A 155 5.13 -5.55 -12.58
C ASP A 155 4.36 -5.24 -11.30
N SER A 156 4.55 -4.04 -10.78
CA SER A 156 3.97 -3.60 -9.51
C SER A 156 2.45 -3.44 -9.56
N TYR A 157 1.87 -3.03 -10.72
CA TYR A 157 0.42 -2.91 -10.82
C TYR A 157 -0.24 -4.28 -11.03
N ILE A 158 0.36 -5.15 -11.84
CA ILE A 158 -0.09 -6.54 -12.03
C ILE A 158 -0.04 -7.27 -10.68
N THR A 159 1.06 -7.10 -9.92
CA THR A 159 1.19 -7.64 -8.55
C THR A 159 0.06 -7.14 -7.64
N LEU A 160 -0.24 -5.83 -7.65
CA LEU A 160 -1.34 -5.28 -6.84
C LEU A 160 -2.68 -5.95 -7.14
N GLU A 161 -3.01 -6.10 -8.44
CA GLU A 161 -4.32 -6.66 -8.83
C GLU A 161 -4.39 -8.16 -8.51
N LEU A 162 -3.30 -8.92 -8.72
CA LEU A 162 -3.25 -10.33 -8.36
C LEU A 162 -3.36 -10.53 -6.83
N MET A 163 -2.58 -9.79 -6.04
CA MET A 163 -2.69 -9.82 -4.57
C MET A 163 -4.07 -9.41 -4.10
N GLY A 164 -4.65 -8.37 -4.72
CA GLY A 164 -5.99 -7.91 -4.42
C GLY A 164 -7.04 -8.98 -4.70
N HIS A 165 -6.91 -9.74 -5.78
CA HIS A 165 -7.79 -10.87 -6.07
C HIS A 165 -7.64 -11.99 -5.02
N ARG A 166 -6.42 -12.35 -4.61
CA ARG A 166 -6.18 -13.33 -3.54
C ARG A 166 -6.72 -12.85 -2.20
N LEU A 167 -6.59 -11.57 -1.91
CA LEU A 167 -7.17 -10.94 -0.72
C LEU A 167 -8.71 -11.00 -0.74
N ASP A 168 -9.34 -10.75 -1.89
CA ASP A 168 -10.79 -10.89 -2.04
C ASP A 168 -11.27 -12.32 -1.70
N MET A 169 -10.51 -13.33 -2.14
CA MET A 169 -10.85 -14.74 -1.85
C MET A 169 -10.71 -15.06 -0.36
N GLU A 170 -9.66 -14.59 0.30
CA GLU A 170 -9.46 -14.81 1.75
C GLU A 170 -10.55 -14.09 2.56
N VAL A 171 -10.87 -12.84 2.23
CA VAL A 171 -11.96 -12.09 2.87
C VAL A 171 -13.32 -12.76 2.65
N GLU A 172 -13.58 -13.29 1.45
CA GLU A 172 -14.83 -13.99 1.15
C GLU A 172 -15.01 -15.27 1.99
N LYS A 173 -13.90 -15.97 2.25
CA LYS A 173 -13.89 -17.14 3.13
C LYS A 173 -14.28 -16.73 4.54
N GLU A 174 -13.61 -15.75 5.12
CA GLU A 174 -13.88 -15.28 6.49
C GLU A 174 -15.29 -14.67 6.62
N TYR A 175 -15.80 -14.00 5.58
CA TYR A 175 -17.19 -13.54 5.52
C TYR A 175 -18.18 -14.69 5.65
N LYS A 176 -17.99 -15.78 4.91
CA LYS A 176 -18.88 -16.95 4.97
C LYS A 176 -18.89 -17.58 6.36
N GLU A 177 -17.72 -17.71 6.99
CA GLU A 177 -17.58 -18.23 8.35
C GLU A 177 -18.28 -17.31 9.38
N ALA A 178 -18.11 -15.99 9.27
CA ALA A 178 -18.79 -15.02 10.13
C ALA A 178 -20.32 -15.12 10.04
N VAL A 179 -20.86 -15.16 8.83
CA VAL A 179 -22.31 -15.26 8.61
C VAL A 179 -22.88 -16.62 9.09
N GLN A 180 -22.17 -17.72 8.84
CA GLN A 180 -22.55 -19.04 9.34
C GLN A 180 -22.56 -19.11 10.87
N SER A 181 -21.71 -18.32 11.53
CA SER A 181 -21.66 -18.17 12.99
C SER A 181 -22.76 -17.22 13.53
N GLY A 182 -23.63 -16.70 12.67
CA GLY A 182 -24.75 -15.82 13.05
C GLY A 182 -24.38 -14.35 13.27
N LEU A 183 -23.18 -13.94 12.89
CA LEU A 183 -22.75 -12.53 12.98
C LEU A 183 -23.44 -11.68 11.92
N SER A 184 -23.61 -10.38 12.20
CA SER A 184 -24.21 -9.41 11.29
C SER A 184 -23.66 -7.99 11.49
N GLY A 185 -23.84 -7.11 10.50
CA GLY A 185 -23.42 -5.70 10.58
C GLY A 185 -21.92 -5.55 10.85
N LEU A 186 -21.54 -4.66 11.75
CA LEU A 186 -20.14 -4.37 12.07
C LEU A 186 -19.40 -5.53 12.75
N ASP A 187 -20.11 -6.49 13.34
CA ASP A 187 -19.46 -7.66 13.94
C ASP A 187 -18.87 -8.58 12.87
N VAL A 188 -19.48 -8.63 11.68
CA VAL A 188 -18.88 -9.31 10.51
C VAL A 188 -17.57 -8.61 10.09
N THR A 189 -17.56 -7.27 10.06
CA THR A 189 -16.33 -6.51 9.73
C THR A 189 -15.21 -6.80 10.72
N ARG A 190 -15.51 -6.75 12.02
CA ARG A 190 -14.52 -7.06 13.07
C ARG A 190 -14.01 -8.49 12.96
N TYR A 191 -14.91 -9.44 12.74
CA TYR A 191 -14.53 -10.84 12.56
C TYR A 191 -13.55 -11.00 11.39
N ILE A 192 -13.83 -10.40 10.25
CA ILE A 192 -12.95 -10.45 9.08
C ILE A 192 -11.60 -9.81 9.38
N ASP A 193 -11.59 -8.61 9.98
CA ASP A 193 -10.36 -7.89 10.33
C ASP A 193 -9.47 -8.71 11.28
N ASP A 194 -10.06 -9.49 12.19
CA ASP A 194 -9.33 -10.32 13.15
C ASP A 194 -8.86 -11.68 12.59
N HIS A 195 -9.48 -12.18 11.50
CA HIS A 195 -9.26 -13.55 11.02
C HIS A 195 -8.63 -13.64 9.63
N VAL A 196 -8.66 -12.56 8.84
CA VAL A 196 -8.02 -12.54 7.53
C VAL A 196 -6.52 -12.83 7.66
N LYS A 197 -6.00 -13.77 6.85
CA LYS A 197 -4.61 -14.22 6.93
C LYS A 197 -3.80 -13.75 5.74
N ILE A 198 -3.12 -12.65 5.91
CA ILE A 198 -2.22 -12.09 4.88
C ILE A 198 -1.14 -13.08 4.44
N GLU A 199 -0.70 -13.97 5.32
CA GLU A 199 0.27 -15.02 4.98
C GLU A 199 -0.26 -15.95 3.88
N ASN A 200 -1.56 -16.25 3.86
CA ASN A 200 -2.18 -17.05 2.80
C ASN A 200 -2.18 -16.27 1.47
N VAL A 201 -2.53 -14.99 1.51
CA VAL A 201 -2.50 -14.10 0.34
C VAL A 201 -1.09 -14.03 -0.24
N LEU A 202 -0.08 -13.79 0.61
CA LEU A 202 1.32 -13.74 0.19
C LEU A 202 1.77 -15.08 -0.40
N ARG A 203 1.52 -16.19 0.28
CA ARG A 203 1.91 -17.52 -0.16
C ARG A 203 1.34 -17.86 -1.53
N THR A 204 0.04 -17.62 -1.75
CA THR A 204 -0.62 -17.94 -3.02
C THR A 204 -0.28 -16.96 -4.14
N THR A 205 0.14 -15.75 -3.82
CA THR A 205 0.62 -14.78 -4.82
C THR A 205 2.07 -15.09 -5.23
N LEU A 206 2.96 -15.21 -4.23
CA LEU A 206 4.40 -15.27 -4.46
C LEU A 206 4.86 -16.62 -5.03
N SER A 207 4.09 -17.69 -4.86
CA SER A 207 4.43 -19.01 -5.43
C SER A 207 4.50 -19.04 -6.95
N GLY A 208 3.86 -18.07 -7.64
CA GLY A 208 3.89 -17.93 -9.09
C GLY A 208 4.88 -16.89 -9.60
N PHE A 209 5.66 -16.25 -8.73
CA PHE A 209 6.56 -15.17 -9.12
C PHE A 209 8.00 -15.65 -9.32
N ASP A 210 8.62 -15.20 -10.41
CA ASP A 210 10.04 -15.37 -10.68
C ASP A 210 10.70 -13.99 -10.86
N GLY A 211 11.97 -13.86 -10.38
CA GLY A 211 12.72 -12.60 -10.43
C GLY A 211 13.06 -12.03 -9.06
N GLY A 212 13.51 -10.79 -9.04
CA GLY A 212 13.89 -10.06 -7.83
C GLY A 212 12.86 -8.98 -7.47
N TYR A 213 12.36 -8.97 -6.24
CA TYR A 213 11.44 -7.93 -5.80
C TYR A 213 11.53 -7.67 -4.30
N VAL A 214 11.23 -6.43 -3.94
CA VAL A 214 10.98 -6.00 -2.56
C VAL A 214 9.65 -5.26 -2.58
N MET A 215 8.70 -5.70 -1.76
CA MET A 215 7.38 -5.07 -1.70
C MET A 215 7.00 -4.72 -0.27
N CYS A 216 6.20 -3.66 -0.16
CA CYS A 216 5.59 -3.22 1.08
C CYS A 216 4.10 -2.98 0.82
N GLY A 217 3.25 -3.46 1.71
CA GLY A 217 1.79 -3.34 1.60
C GLY A 217 1.16 -2.77 2.85
N LEU A 218 0.00 -2.12 2.69
CA LEU A 218 -0.91 -1.76 3.76
C LEU A 218 -2.30 -2.24 3.37
N THR A 219 -3.00 -2.91 4.28
CA THR A 219 -4.41 -3.23 4.12
C THR A 219 -5.31 -2.22 4.82
N GLY A 220 -6.59 -2.17 4.44
CA GLY A 220 -7.58 -1.35 5.14
C GLY A 220 -7.89 -1.85 6.55
N SER A 221 -7.65 -3.13 6.84
CA SER A 221 -7.81 -3.77 8.16
C SER A 221 -6.63 -3.55 9.11
N GLY A 222 -5.48 -3.09 8.61
CA GLY A 222 -4.38 -2.67 9.46
C GLY A 222 -3.13 -3.56 9.41
N GLU A 223 -3.05 -4.54 8.51
CA GLU A 223 -1.84 -5.30 8.25
C GLU A 223 -0.83 -4.42 7.47
N MET A 224 0.43 -4.70 7.77
CA MET A 224 1.56 -4.01 7.16
C MET A 224 2.66 -5.00 6.85
#